data_9534c1b0016baed82926250a5f9145dc
#
_entry.id   9534c1b0016baed82926250a5f9145dc
#
_cell.length_a   1.000
_cell.length_b   1.000
_cell.length_c   1.000
_cell.angle_alpha   90.00
_cell.angle_beta   90.00
_cell.angle_gamma   90.00
#
_symmetry.space_group_name_H-M   'P 1'
#
loop_
_entity.id
_entity.type
_entity.pdbx_description
1 polymer ?
#
loop_
_entity_poly.entity_id
_entity_poly.type
_entity_poly.pdbx_seq_one_letter_code
_entity_poly.pdbx_strand_id
1 'polypeptide(L)'
;MVKIVKMNGAVDDFNKQKIVRSCVRAGASREVCSRIADYVEGKVYEGISSKDILSMIHEQLKVSGNKDAAVRYKLKDAISKLDPEIHEFEFFIMRLLRYDGYDTERSPEPKVQGLCVDHEIDVVARRRKETVIIECKHHYRDHTFTGLDVPMRQWARLDDIVGGYKQGTRNSINATSAWVVTNTNYSEHAVRYSKCKHVQLLAWNYPYGHGLNEMIENYRAYPLTLIGLMRNEREKLVLNSIYNVLDLLDADEFLLKRIGFEVSRARRLKSLIERLINPSAK
;
A
#
# COMPACT_ATOMS: atom_id res chain seq x y z
N MET A 1 -12.42 -28.07 13.90
CA MET A 1 -12.20 -26.99 12.91
C MET A 1 -10.81 -27.21 12.34
N VAL A 2 -10.64 -27.20 11.01
CA VAL A 2 -9.34 -27.48 10.37
C VAL A 2 -8.35 -26.37 10.71
N LYS A 3 -7.14 -26.73 11.15
CA LYS A 3 -6.05 -25.78 11.40
C LYS A 3 -5.27 -25.50 10.12
N ILE A 4 -4.95 -24.25 9.90
CA ILE A 4 -4.12 -23.79 8.79
C ILE A 4 -2.82 -23.19 9.30
N VAL A 5 -1.75 -23.30 8.53
CA VAL A 5 -0.46 -22.69 8.84
C VAL A 5 -0.33 -21.37 8.08
N LYS A 6 -0.18 -20.26 8.81
CA LYS A 6 0.10 -18.94 8.22
C LYS A 6 1.52 -18.87 7.67
N MET A 7 1.79 -17.92 6.78
CA MET A 7 3.14 -17.71 6.21
C MET A 7 4.22 -17.42 7.27
N ASN A 8 3.85 -17.02 8.50
CA ASN A 8 4.75 -16.83 9.63
C ASN A 8 4.92 -18.06 10.52
N GLY A 9 4.34 -19.20 10.13
CA GLY A 9 4.35 -20.43 10.92
C GLY A 9 3.28 -20.49 12.02
N ALA A 10 2.56 -19.40 12.29
CA ALA A 10 1.46 -19.43 13.27
C ALA A 10 0.31 -20.32 12.78
N VAL A 11 -0.31 -21.02 13.70
CA VAL A 11 -1.50 -21.85 13.44
C VAL A 11 -2.75 -21.04 13.72
N ASP A 12 -3.74 -21.10 12.82
CA ASP A 12 -5.05 -20.43 12.95
C ASP A 12 -6.16 -21.36 12.47
N ASP A 13 -7.40 -21.06 12.83
CA ASP A 13 -8.53 -21.80 12.33
C ASP A 13 -8.89 -21.39 10.91
N PHE A 14 -9.22 -22.39 10.06
CA PHE A 14 -9.78 -22.12 8.75
C PHE A 14 -11.11 -21.36 8.89
N ASN A 15 -11.25 -20.28 8.13
CA ASN A 15 -12.45 -19.46 8.17
C ASN A 15 -12.94 -19.14 6.76
N LYS A 16 -13.97 -19.83 6.32
CA LYS A 16 -14.63 -19.67 5.02
C LYS A 16 -15.10 -18.23 4.76
N GLN A 17 -15.62 -17.54 5.79
CA GLN A 17 -16.11 -16.17 5.63
C GLN A 17 -14.99 -15.17 5.34
N LYS A 18 -13.75 -15.44 5.75
CA LYS A 18 -12.60 -14.63 5.37
C LYS A 18 -12.37 -14.71 3.84
N ILE A 19 -12.57 -15.89 3.24
CA ILE A 19 -12.44 -16.09 1.79
C ILE A 19 -13.51 -15.27 1.06
N VAL A 20 -14.78 -15.44 1.43
CA VAL A 20 -15.88 -14.70 0.80
C VAL A 20 -15.63 -13.20 0.84
N ARG A 21 -15.30 -12.66 2.04
CA ARG A 21 -15.01 -11.21 2.19
C ARG A 21 -13.86 -10.73 1.33
N SER A 22 -12.76 -11.49 1.25
CA SER A 22 -11.60 -11.10 0.46
C SER A 22 -11.87 -11.16 -1.04
N CYS A 23 -12.63 -12.14 -1.51
CA CYS A 23 -13.04 -12.26 -2.91
C CYS A 23 -14.01 -11.13 -3.33
N VAL A 24 -14.99 -10.79 -2.47
CA VAL A 24 -15.91 -9.66 -2.72
C VAL A 24 -15.14 -8.34 -2.78
N ARG A 25 -14.20 -8.12 -1.87
CA ARG A 25 -13.31 -6.95 -1.90
C ARG A 25 -12.52 -6.87 -3.20
N ALA A 26 -12.06 -7.99 -3.72
CA ALA A 26 -11.40 -8.06 -5.02
C ALA A 26 -12.37 -7.80 -6.21
N GLY A 27 -13.66 -7.60 -5.97
CA GLY A 27 -14.66 -7.24 -6.97
C GLY A 27 -15.36 -8.41 -7.67
N ALA A 28 -15.27 -9.63 -7.13
CA ALA A 28 -16.09 -10.74 -7.60
C ALA A 28 -17.48 -10.70 -6.93
N SER A 29 -18.51 -11.22 -7.62
CA SER A 29 -19.86 -11.28 -7.05
C SER A 29 -19.89 -12.19 -5.81
N ARG A 30 -20.78 -11.91 -4.87
CA ARG A 30 -20.90 -12.71 -3.64
C ARG A 30 -21.21 -14.19 -3.93
N GLU A 31 -21.96 -14.45 -4.98
CA GLU A 31 -22.29 -15.81 -5.41
C GLU A 31 -21.05 -16.57 -5.87
N VAL A 32 -20.23 -15.95 -6.74
CA VAL A 32 -18.94 -16.53 -7.17
C VAL A 32 -18.03 -16.74 -5.96
N CYS A 33 -17.94 -15.75 -5.06
CA CYS A 33 -17.11 -15.84 -3.86
C CYS A 33 -17.55 -17.00 -2.93
N SER A 34 -18.86 -17.22 -2.78
CA SER A 34 -19.37 -18.35 -2.00
C SER A 34 -18.98 -19.68 -2.61
N ARG A 35 -19.19 -19.87 -3.92
CA ARG A 35 -18.77 -21.09 -4.65
C ARG A 35 -17.26 -21.37 -4.52
N ILE A 36 -16.44 -20.32 -4.62
CA ILE A 36 -14.99 -20.44 -4.44
C ILE A 36 -14.67 -20.86 -2.99
N ALA A 37 -15.33 -20.28 -2.02
CA ALA A 37 -15.14 -20.62 -0.61
C ALA A 37 -15.57 -22.07 -0.31
N ASP A 38 -16.68 -22.54 -0.92
CA ASP A 38 -17.13 -23.96 -0.85
C ASP A 38 -16.09 -24.90 -1.46
N TYR A 39 -15.58 -24.56 -2.65
CA TYR A 39 -14.53 -25.36 -3.31
C TYR A 39 -13.26 -25.47 -2.44
N VAL A 40 -12.80 -24.34 -1.88
CA VAL A 40 -11.60 -24.31 -1.03
C VAL A 40 -11.85 -25.11 0.25
N GLU A 41 -13.01 -24.97 0.90
CA GLU A 41 -13.39 -25.72 2.10
C GLU A 41 -13.33 -27.24 1.86
N GLY A 42 -13.78 -27.71 0.68
CA GLY A 42 -13.68 -29.11 0.29
C GLY A 42 -12.26 -29.62 -0.01
N LYS A 43 -11.28 -28.72 -0.10
CA LYS A 43 -9.86 -29.04 -0.38
C LYS A 43 -8.93 -28.80 0.80
N VAL A 44 -9.42 -28.15 1.86
CA VAL A 44 -8.61 -27.84 3.04
C VAL A 44 -8.38 -29.10 3.86
N TYR A 45 -7.14 -29.30 4.29
CA TYR A 45 -6.71 -30.35 5.19
C TYR A 45 -5.91 -29.78 6.37
N GLU A 46 -5.72 -30.55 7.41
CA GLU A 46 -4.99 -30.14 8.61
C GLU A 46 -3.53 -29.76 8.29
N GLY A 47 -3.15 -28.54 8.65
CA GLY A 47 -1.81 -28.00 8.39
C GLY A 47 -1.61 -27.39 7.01
N ILE A 48 -2.63 -27.27 6.17
CA ILE A 48 -2.49 -26.60 4.85
C ILE A 48 -1.97 -25.17 5.00
N SER A 49 -1.09 -24.73 4.08
CA SER A 49 -0.57 -23.37 4.16
C SER A 49 -1.59 -22.34 3.69
N SER A 50 -1.60 -21.16 4.32
CA SER A 50 -2.40 -20.02 3.83
C SER A 50 -2.01 -19.59 2.41
N LYS A 51 -0.76 -19.84 1.98
CA LYS A 51 -0.28 -19.59 0.61
C LYS A 51 -0.99 -20.50 -0.40
N ASP A 52 -1.16 -21.77 -0.08
CA ASP A 52 -1.85 -22.72 -0.97
C ASP A 52 -3.33 -22.37 -1.09
N ILE A 53 -3.96 -21.98 0.03
CA ILE A 53 -5.34 -21.48 0.03
C ILE A 53 -5.46 -20.23 -0.88
N LEU A 54 -4.56 -19.25 -0.76
CA LEU A 54 -4.55 -18.06 -1.62
C LEU A 54 -4.38 -18.44 -3.10
N SER A 55 -3.51 -19.40 -3.40
CA SER A 55 -3.28 -19.89 -4.77
C SER A 55 -4.54 -20.55 -5.35
N MET A 56 -5.24 -21.38 -4.57
CA MET A 56 -6.51 -22.00 -4.98
C MET A 56 -7.58 -20.94 -5.28
N ILE A 57 -7.74 -19.94 -4.40
CA ILE A 57 -8.72 -18.86 -4.60
C ILE A 57 -8.41 -18.08 -5.88
N HIS A 58 -7.15 -17.70 -6.07
CA HIS A 58 -6.72 -16.97 -7.26
C HIS A 58 -7.00 -17.76 -8.55
N GLU A 59 -6.73 -19.03 -8.55
CA GLU A 59 -6.98 -19.90 -9.71
C GLU A 59 -8.48 -20.04 -9.99
N GLN A 60 -9.29 -20.22 -8.95
CA GLN A 60 -10.75 -20.29 -9.09
C GLN A 60 -11.36 -18.97 -9.59
N LEU A 61 -10.83 -17.82 -9.18
CA LEU A 61 -11.24 -16.52 -9.73
C LEU A 61 -10.96 -16.43 -11.23
N LYS A 62 -9.81 -16.94 -11.71
CA LYS A 62 -9.50 -16.98 -13.15
C LYS A 62 -10.43 -17.90 -13.91
N VAL A 63 -10.61 -19.14 -13.43
CA VAL A 63 -11.44 -20.17 -14.08
C VAL A 63 -12.91 -19.71 -14.13
N SER A 64 -13.40 -19.01 -13.11
CA SER A 64 -14.76 -18.46 -13.09
C SER A 64 -14.94 -17.21 -13.95
N GLY A 65 -13.96 -16.84 -14.77
CA GLY A 65 -14.02 -15.66 -15.66
C GLY A 65 -13.77 -14.31 -14.97
N ASN A 66 -13.51 -14.31 -13.66
CA ASN A 66 -13.28 -13.07 -12.89
C ASN A 66 -11.79 -12.67 -12.89
N LYS A 67 -11.20 -12.52 -14.09
CA LYS A 67 -9.76 -12.27 -14.27
C LYS A 67 -9.29 -11.00 -13.56
N ASP A 68 -10.08 -9.93 -13.61
CA ASP A 68 -9.73 -8.65 -12.98
C ASP A 68 -9.79 -8.75 -11.46
N ALA A 69 -10.78 -9.46 -10.91
CA ALA A 69 -10.82 -9.80 -9.49
C ALA A 69 -9.63 -10.67 -9.07
N ALA A 70 -9.21 -11.63 -9.90
CA ALA A 70 -8.02 -12.42 -9.64
C ALA A 70 -6.74 -11.57 -9.57
N VAL A 71 -6.62 -10.53 -10.39
CA VAL A 71 -5.50 -9.58 -10.32
C VAL A 71 -5.58 -8.78 -9.02
N ARG A 72 -6.71 -8.13 -8.72
CA ARG A 72 -6.88 -7.35 -7.48
C ARG A 72 -6.72 -8.19 -6.20
N TYR A 73 -7.05 -9.48 -6.25
CA TYR A 73 -6.86 -10.39 -5.12
C TYR A 73 -5.39 -10.48 -4.68
N LYS A 74 -4.44 -10.15 -5.55
CA LYS A 74 -3.00 -10.09 -5.26
C LYS A 74 -2.53 -8.73 -4.74
N LEU A 75 -3.41 -7.78 -4.48
CA LEU A 75 -3.02 -6.40 -4.13
C LEU A 75 -2.06 -6.35 -2.93
N LYS A 76 -2.33 -7.13 -1.87
CA LYS A 76 -1.44 -7.14 -0.69
C LYS A 76 -0.05 -7.67 -1.02
N ASP A 77 0.03 -8.74 -1.82
CA ASP A 77 1.30 -9.29 -2.32
C ASP A 77 2.01 -8.30 -3.27
N ALA A 78 1.26 -7.56 -4.09
CA ALA A 78 1.83 -6.54 -4.96
C ALA A 78 2.46 -5.39 -4.18
N ILE A 79 1.79 -4.90 -3.12
CA ILE A 79 2.34 -3.86 -2.24
C ILE A 79 3.61 -4.36 -1.52
N SER A 80 3.64 -5.61 -1.05
CA SER A 80 4.83 -6.16 -0.38
C SER A 80 6.05 -6.32 -1.30
N LYS A 81 5.86 -6.26 -2.62
CA LYS A 81 6.90 -6.37 -3.64
C LYS A 81 7.42 -5.02 -4.17
N LEU A 82 6.96 -3.92 -3.61
CA LEU A 82 7.53 -2.61 -3.93
C LEU A 82 9.01 -2.57 -3.52
N ASP A 83 9.85 -1.98 -4.36
CA ASP A 83 11.30 -2.01 -4.19
C ASP A 83 11.78 -0.84 -3.32
N PRO A 84 12.39 -1.12 -2.15
CA PRO A 84 12.90 -0.08 -1.27
C PRO A 84 14.15 0.62 -1.82
N GLU A 85 14.93 -0.01 -2.70
CA GLU A 85 16.14 0.61 -3.25
C GLU A 85 15.80 1.80 -4.15
N ILE A 86 14.63 1.79 -4.77
CA ILE A 86 14.12 2.90 -5.58
C ILE A 86 12.94 3.62 -4.90
N HIS A 87 12.75 3.39 -3.61
CA HIS A 87 11.76 4.05 -2.77
C HIS A 87 10.31 3.96 -3.31
N GLU A 88 9.96 2.84 -3.94
CA GLU A 88 8.64 2.69 -4.56
C GLU A 88 7.49 2.86 -3.55
N PHE A 89 7.66 2.42 -2.29
CA PHE A 89 6.61 2.53 -1.29
C PHE A 89 6.36 3.99 -0.89
N GLU A 90 7.42 4.76 -0.62
CA GLU A 90 7.33 6.17 -0.26
C GLU A 90 6.70 6.99 -1.39
N PHE A 91 7.12 6.78 -2.64
CA PHE A 91 6.52 7.42 -3.81
C PHE A 91 5.05 7.02 -4.00
N PHE A 92 4.74 5.75 -3.77
CA PHE A 92 3.37 5.25 -3.84
C PHE A 92 2.47 5.93 -2.80
N ILE A 93 2.91 6.00 -1.52
CA ILE A 93 2.18 6.68 -0.45
C ILE A 93 2.04 8.17 -0.74
N MET A 94 3.13 8.83 -1.15
CA MET A 94 3.11 10.23 -1.57
C MET A 94 2.02 10.49 -2.63
N ARG A 95 1.95 9.64 -3.66
CA ARG A 95 0.97 9.78 -4.73
C ARG A 95 -0.45 9.46 -4.29
N LEU A 96 -0.61 8.45 -3.43
CA LEU A 96 -1.91 8.08 -2.88
C LEU A 96 -2.53 9.21 -2.06
N LEU A 97 -1.73 9.92 -1.25
CA LEU A 97 -2.17 11.08 -0.47
C LEU A 97 -2.55 12.28 -1.34
N ARG A 98 -2.00 12.42 -2.55
CA ARG A 98 -2.46 13.45 -3.50
C ARG A 98 -3.90 13.22 -3.93
N TYR A 99 -4.31 11.97 -4.14
CA TYR A 99 -5.73 11.66 -4.42
C TYR A 99 -6.63 11.95 -3.21
N ASP A 100 -6.07 11.90 -1.99
CA ASP A 100 -6.77 12.30 -0.76
C ASP A 100 -6.74 13.83 -0.52
N GLY A 101 -6.24 14.60 -1.47
CA GLY A 101 -6.26 16.08 -1.46
C GLY A 101 -5.10 16.73 -0.72
N TYR A 102 -4.02 16.00 -0.44
CA TYR A 102 -2.79 16.59 0.07
C TYR A 102 -1.88 17.04 -1.08
N ASP A 103 -1.22 18.19 -0.90
CA ASP A 103 0.01 18.49 -1.61
C ASP A 103 1.17 17.78 -0.92
N THR A 104 1.99 17.05 -1.69
CA THR A 104 3.00 16.16 -1.12
C THR A 104 4.33 16.30 -1.81
N GLU A 105 5.39 16.25 -1.03
CA GLU A 105 6.78 16.11 -1.48
C GLU A 105 7.47 14.96 -0.74
N ARG A 106 8.42 14.30 -1.41
CA ARG A 106 9.23 13.23 -0.84
C ARG A 106 10.62 13.73 -0.53
N SER A 107 11.16 13.35 0.64
CA SER A 107 12.54 13.69 1.06
C SER A 107 12.88 15.15 0.75
N PRO A 108 12.23 16.14 1.40
CA PRO A 108 12.50 17.54 1.10
C PRO A 108 13.99 17.86 1.26
N GLU A 109 14.52 18.58 0.27
CA GLU A 109 15.91 19.05 0.29
C GLU A 109 15.94 20.60 0.28
N PRO A 110 16.72 21.20 1.14
CA PRO A 110 17.56 20.62 2.20
C PRO A 110 16.73 19.91 3.28
N LYS A 111 17.35 18.99 4.04
CA LYS A 111 16.70 18.28 5.16
C LYS A 111 16.00 19.25 6.09
N VAL A 112 14.91 18.80 6.70
CA VAL A 112 14.14 19.61 7.65
C VAL A 112 14.94 19.78 8.93
N GLN A 113 15.24 21.03 9.29
CA GLN A 113 15.96 21.34 10.53
C GLN A 113 15.02 21.33 11.73
N GLY A 114 15.38 20.53 12.71
CA GLY A 114 14.77 20.57 14.05
C GLY A 114 15.46 21.60 14.96
N LEU A 115 15.12 21.55 16.22
CA LEU A 115 15.79 22.32 17.27
C LEU A 115 17.21 21.81 17.54
N CYS A 116 17.35 20.49 17.54
CA CYS A 116 18.59 19.81 17.92
C CYS A 116 19.36 19.24 16.73
N VAL A 117 18.66 18.66 15.74
CA VAL A 117 19.27 17.95 14.60
C VAL A 117 18.47 18.13 13.32
N ASP A 118 19.12 17.81 12.19
CA ASP A 118 18.45 17.74 10.88
C ASP A 118 17.73 16.39 10.72
N HIS A 119 16.53 16.43 10.15
CA HIS A 119 15.70 15.27 9.91
C HIS A 119 15.52 14.99 8.43
N GLU A 120 15.72 13.73 8.06
CA GLU A 120 15.25 13.18 6.80
C GLU A 120 13.80 12.71 6.97
N ILE A 121 12.90 13.19 6.14
CA ILE A 121 11.46 12.89 6.19
C ILE A 121 11.07 12.16 4.92
N ASP A 122 10.46 10.98 5.03
CA ASP A 122 10.08 10.21 3.85
C ASP A 122 9.07 10.96 2.99
N VAL A 123 8.01 11.51 3.60
CA VAL A 123 7.00 12.32 2.91
C VAL A 123 6.54 13.47 3.80
N VAL A 124 6.48 14.66 3.24
CA VAL A 124 5.77 15.81 3.82
C VAL A 124 4.47 16.00 3.04
N ALA A 125 3.35 16.05 3.75
CA ALA A 125 2.02 16.23 3.16
C ALA A 125 1.35 17.47 3.75
N ARG A 126 0.79 18.34 2.88
CA ARG A 126 0.15 19.61 3.28
C ARG A 126 -1.28 19.66 2.77
N ARG A 127 -2.20 20.01 3.66
CA ARG A 127 -3.59 20.24 3.30
C ARG A 127 -4.19 21.36 4.18
N ARG A 128 -4.61 22.47 3.57
CA ARG A 128 -5.10 23.66 4.31
C ARG A 128 -4.06 24.17 5.32
N LYS A 129 -4.34 24.06 6.63
CA LYS A 129 -3.44 24.46 7.73
C LYS A 129 -2.66 23.28 8.32
N GLU A 130 -2.86 22.09 7.80
CA GLU A 130 -2.19 20.89 8.27
C GLU A 130 -0.91 20.66 7.50
N THR A 131 0.20 20.41 8.20
CA THR A 131 1.47 19.92 7.65
C THR A 131 1.85 18.65 8.40
N VAL A 132 1.87 17.56 7.69
CA VAL A 132 2.12 16.20 8.22
C VAL A 132 3.51 15.77 7.84
N ILE A 133 4.29 15.30 8.80
CA ILE A 133 5.52 14.54 8.54
C ILE A 133 5.22 13.04 8.61
N ILE A 134 5.61 12.29 7.62
CA ILE A 134 5.24 10.89 7.45
C ILE A 134 6.48 10.01 7.38
N GLU A 135 6.51 8.99 8.20
CA GLU A 135 7.46 7.87 8.15
C GLU A 135 6.79 6.70 7.45
N CYS A 136 7.42 6.16 6.42
CA CYS A 136 6.95 5.02 5.64
C CYS A 136 7.71 3.76 6.06
N LYS A 137 6.98 2.73 6.51
CA LYS A 137 7.59 1.47 6.98
C LYS A 137 7.13 0.32 6.11
N HIS A 138 7.90 0.03 5.06
CA HIS A 138 7.63 -1.08 4.16
C HIS A 138 8.18 -2.41 4.70
N HIS A 139 7.40 -3.48 4.57
CA HIS A 139 7.77 -4.84 4.93
C HIS A 139 7.50 -5.80 3.77
N TYR A 140 8.49 -6.60 3.39
CA TYR A 140 8.33 -7.67 2.39
C TYR A 140 7.47 -8.84 2.88
N ARG A 141 7.42 -9.05 4.20
CA ARG A 141 6.66 -10.14 4.83
C ARG A 141 5.39 -9.59 5.44
N ASP A 142 4.24 -10.00 4.95
CA ASP A 142 2.91 -9.50 5.31
C ASP A 142 2.53 -9.64 6.77
N HIS A 143 3.20 -10.47 7.55
CA HIS A 143 2.93 -10.74 8.96
C HIS A 143 3.92 -10.08 9.91
N THR A 144 4.81 -9.24 9.38
CA THR A 144 5.67 -8.40 10.21
C THR A 144 4.83 -7.28 10.82
N PHE A 145 5.07 -7.00 12.10
CA PHE A 145 4.43 -5.88 12.79
C PHE A 145 5.42 -4.71 12.91
N THR A 146 4.93 -3.50 12.65
CA THR A 146 5.67 -2.29 12.98
C THR A 146 5.60 -2.08 14.50
N GLY A 147 6.77 -2.03 15.15
CA GLY A 147 6.92 -1.97 16.60
C GLY A 147 6.69 -0.59 17.20
N LEU A 148 6.74 -0.53 18.53
CA LEU A 148 6.59 0.71 19.32
C LEU A 148 7.67 1.75 19.02
N ASP A 149 8.86 1.31 18.67
CA ASP A 149 10.03 2.17 18.40
C ASP A 149 9.78 3.18 17.26
N VAL A 150 9.01 2.79 16.24
CA VAL A 150 8.75 3.64 15.07
C VAL A 150 7.88 4.85 15.44
N PRO A 151 6.68 4.72 16.04
CA PRO A 151 5.90 5.89 16.43
C PRO A 151 6.55 6.70 17.56
N MET A 152 7.37 6.09 18.42
CA MET A 152 8.16 6.84 19.41
C MET A 152 9.17 7.76 18.74
N ARG A 153 9.93 7.27 17.78
CA ARG A 153 10.88 8.08 17.00
C ARG A 153 10.16 9.17 16.21
N GLN A 154 9.05 8.83 15.60
CA GLN A 154 8.28 9.79 14.81
C GLN A 154 7.68 10.91 15.66
N TRP A 155 7.24 10.61 16.89
CA TRP A 155 6.82 11.61 17.83
C TRP A 155 7.97 12.53 18.26
N ALA A 156 9.14 11.98 18.63
CA ALA A 156 10.31 12.77 18.99
C ALA A 156 10.79 13.66 17.83
N ARG A 157 10.74 13.15 16.59
CA ARG A 157 11.05 13.92 15.37
C ARG A 157 10.10 15.10 15.20
N LEU A 158 8.79 14.90 15.41
CA LEU A 158 7.81 15.99 15.37
C LEU A 158 8.11 17.05 16.41
N ASP A 159 8.40 16.66 17.66
CA ASP A 159 8.69 17.57 18.77
C ASP A 159 9.91 18.45 18.46
N ASP A 160 11.00 17.85 17.95
CA ASP A 160 12.22 18.55 17.57
C ASP A 160 12.00 19.53 16.39
N ILE A 161 11.27 19.11 15.36
CA ILE A 161 10.93 19.97 14.20
C ILE A 161 10.07 21.15 14.63
N VAL A 162 9.06 20.92 15.47
CA VAL A 162 8.21 22.00 16.01
C VAL A 162 9.02 22.96 16.87
N GLY A 163 9.97 22.44 17.66
CA GLY A 163 10.92 23.26 18.43
C GLY A 163 11.76 24.16 17.53
N GLY A 164 12.36 23.60 16.48
CA GLY A 164 13.13 24.33 15.47
C GLY A 164 12.33 25.43 14.79
N TYR A 165 11.10 25.11 14.36
CA TYR A 165 10.21 26.11 13.75
C TYR A 165 9.90 27.28 14.69
N LYS A 166 9.58 27.02 15.95
CA LYS A 166 9.29 28.05 16.94
C LYS A 166 10.49 28.97 17.22
N GLN A 167 11.71 28.44 17.07
CA GLN A 167 12.93 29.23 17.21
C GLN A 167 13.39 29.91 15.91
N GLY A 168 12.66 29.73 14.81
CA GLY A 168 12.99 30.34 13.51
C GLY A 168 14.19 29.71 12.81
N THR A 169 14.45 28.42 13.05
CA THR A 169 15.51 27.68 12.36
C THR A 169 15.28 27.70 10.85
N ARG A 170 16.34 27.90 10.06
CA ARG A 170 16.26 28.29 8.65
C ARG A 170 15.42 27.37 7.76
N ASN A 171 15.62 26.07 7.86
CA ASN A 171 14.93 25.07 7.02
C ASN A 171 13.89 24.28 7.83
N SER A 172 13.33 24.88 8.87
CA SER A 172 12.27 24.26 9.66
C SER A 172 10.91 24.40 8.96
N ILE A 173 9.99 23.51 9.31
CA ILE A 173 8.61 23.53 8.82
C ILE A 173 7.63 23.57 9.99
N ASN A 174 6.49 24.23 9.79
CA ASN A 174 5.41 24.24 10.77
C ASN A 174 4.64 22.92 10.74
N ALA A 175 5.29 21.83 11.16
CA ALA A 175 4.65 20.53 11.25
C ALA A 175 3.58 20.52 12.34
N THR A 176 2.38 20.04 12.01
CA THR A 176 1.24 20.02 12.93
C THR A 176 0.91 18.61 13.39
N SER A 177 1.33 17.59 12.66
CA SER A 177 1.08 16.19 12.99
C SER A 177 2.14 15.25 12.42
N ALA A 178 2.24 14.08 13.01
CA ALA A 178 3.14 13.01 12.60
C ALA A 178 2.35 11.74 12.28
N TRP A 179 2.66 11.12 11.15
CA TRP A 179 2.07 9.87 10.74
C TRP A 179 3.12 8.79 10.60
N VAL A 180 2.72 7.54 10.82
CA VAL A 180 3.46 6.35 10.39
C VAL A 180 2.57 5.56 9.45
N VAL A 181 3.11 5.18 8.29
CA VAL A 181 2.40 4.39 7.27
C VAL A 181 3.11 3.07 7.06
N THR A 182 2.36 1.95 7.07
CA THR A 182 2.93 0.63 6.80
C THR A 182 2.00 -0.21 5.93
N ASN A 183 2.57 -1.10 5.13
CA ASN A 183 1.83 -2.09 4.35
C ASN A 183 1.40 -3.31 5.16
N THR A 184 1.72 -3.38 6.45
CA THR A 184 1.40 -4.52 7.34
C THR A 184 0.49 -4.11 8.49
N ASN A 185 0.86 -4.39 9.72
CA ASN A 185 0.10 -4.07 10.92
C ASN A 185 1.00 -3.45 11.99
N TYR A 186 0.41 -2.88 13.03
CA TYR A 186 1.11 -2.37 14.21
C TYR A 186 1.00 -3.32 15.38
N SER A 187 2.01 -3.33 16.27
CA SER A 187 1.90 -3.95 17.58
C SER A 187 0.88 -3.20 18.45
N GLU A 188 0.28 -3.87 19.43
CA GLU A 188 -0.65 -3.23 20.37
C GLU A 188 -0.01 -2.06 21.11
N HIS A 189 1.26 -2.19 21.49
CA HIS A 189 2.00 -1.12 22.16
C HIS A 189 2.19 0.10 21.25
N ALA A 190 2.47 -0.12 19.95
CA ALA A 190 2.54 0.97 18.98
C ALA A 190 1.21 1.71 18.87
N VAL A 191 0.09 0.98 18.78
CA VAL A 191 -1.25 1.56 18.69
C VAL A 191 -1.60 2.35 19.97
N ARG A 192 -1.32 1.79 21.15
CA ARG A 192 -1.60 2.47 22.44
C ARG A 192 -0.79 3.75 22.60
N TYR A 193 0.51 3.69 22.30
CA TYR A 193 1.39 4.85 22.36
C TYR A 193 0.94 5.96 21.40
N SER A 194 0.66 5.59 20.17
CA SER A 194 0.25 6.52 19.12
C SER A 194 -1.05 7.24 19.45
N LYS A 195 -2.02 6.54 20.03
CA LYS A 195 -3.25 7.17 20.56
C LYS A 195 -2.96 8.19 21.66
N CYS A 196 -2.04 7.86 22.58
CA CYS A 196 -1.67 8.75 23.68
C CYS A 196 -0.90 9.99 23.20
N LYS A 197 -0.03 9.84 22.20
CA LYS A 197 0.85 10.90 21.67
C LYS A 197 0.32 11.56 20.40
N HIS A 198 -0.89 11.21 19.96
CA HIS A 198 -1.54 11.74 18.75
C HIS A 198 -0.72 11.55 17.48
N VAL A 199 0.10 10.46 17.39
CA VAL A 199 0.72 10.02 16.16
C VAL A 199 -0.31 9.24 15.34
N GLN A 200 -0.59 9.67 14.12
CA GLN A 200 -1.53 8.95 13.26
C GLN A 200 -0.90 7.69 12.69
N LEU A 201 -1.66 6.62 12.65
CA LEU A 201 -1.22 5.34 12.09
C LEU A 201 -2.10 4.95 10.91
N LEU A 202 -1.46 4.64 9.78
CA LEU A 202 -2.10 4.06 8.61
C LEU A 202 -1.44 2.71 8.30
N ALA A 203 -2.19 1.62 8.38
CA ALA A 203 -1.73 0.27 8.02
C ALA A 203 -2.67 -0.38 7.04
N TRP A 204 -2.35 -1.61 6.61
CA TRP A 204 -3.15 -2.34 5.62
C TRP A 204 -4.66 -2.34 5.92
N ASN A 205 -5.03 -2.67 7.17
CA ASN A 205 -6.43 -2.68 7.64
C ASN A 205 -6.64 -1.73 8.83
N TYR A 206 -5.83 -0.72 9.00
CA TYR A 206 -5.93 0.21 10.12
C TYR A 206 -5.74 1.67 9.67
N PRO A 207 -6.60 2.61 10.12
CA PRO A 207 -7.78 2.43 10.98
C PRO A 207 -8.85 1.54 10.31
N TYR A 208 -9.63 0.82 11.10
CA TYR A 208 -10.66 -0.07 10.55
C TYR A 208 -11.64 0.71 9.65
N GLY A 209 -11.85 0.22 8.41
CA GLY A 209 -12.67 0.87 7.40
C GLY A 209 -12.03 2.07 6.68
N HIS A 210 -10.81 2.46 7.08
CA HIS A 210 -10.05 3.57 6.50
C HIS A 210 -8.55 3.24 6.39
N GLY A 211 -8.22 1.97 6.23
CA GLY A 211 -6.85 1.50 6.07
C GLY A 211 -6.29 1.75 4.67
N LEU A 212 -5.02 1.40 4.50
CA LEU A 212 -4.31 1.58 3.23
C LEU A 212 -4.99 0.82 2.07
N ASN A 213 -5.51 -0.39 2.33
CA ASN A 213 -6.24 -1.16 1.34
C ASN A 213 -7.52 -0.45 0.87
N GLU A 214 -8.29 0.14 1.81
CA GLU A 214 -9.50 0.88 1.48
C GLU A 214 -9.17 2.15 0.67
N MET A 215 -8.10 2.86 1.00
CA MET A 215 -7.65 4.03 0.22
C MET A 215 -7.29 3.63 -1.21
N ILE A 216 -6.50 2.56 -1.40
CA ILE A 216 -6.11 2.07 -2.72
C ILE A 216 -7.35 1.69 -3.55
N GLU A 217 -8.30 0.98 -2.96
CA GLU A 217 -9.53 0.56 -3.64
C GLU A 217 -10.45 1.74 -3.96
N ASN A 218 -10.60 2.72 -3.06
CA ASN A 218 -11.43 3.89 -3.28
C ASN A 218 -10.92 4.77 -4.43
N TYR A 219 -9.61 4.97 -4.52
CA TYR A 219 -8.99 5.75 -5.60
C TYR A 219 -8.64 4.92 -6.83
N ARG A 220 -8.77 3.59 -6.79
CA ARG A 220 -8.30 2.68 -7.85
C ARG A 220 -6.81 2.85 -8.18
N ALA A 221 -6.03 3.38 -7.23
CA ALA A 221 -4.63 3.71 -7.39
C ALA A 221 -3.74 2.48 -7.08
N TYR A 222 -3.82 1.46 -7.91
CA TYR A 222 -3.09 0.21 -7.71
C TYR A 222 -1.59 0.37 -7.95
N PRO A 223 -0.72 -0.36 -7.22
CA PRO A 223 0.72 -0.31 -7.43
C PRO A 223 1.13 -0.93 -8.77
N LEU A 224 2.22 -0.45 -9.36
CA LEU A 224 2.76 -0.94 -10.63
C LEU A 224 3.13 -2.42 -10.60
N THR A 225 3.51 -2.95 -9.44
CA THR A 225 3.80 -4.38 -9.22
C THR A 225 2.60 -5.29 -9.47
N LEU A 226 1.37 -4.76 -9.43
CA LEU A 226 0.15 -5.54 -9.64
C LEU A 226 -0.04 -5.96 -11.12
N ILE A 227 0.49 -5.20 -12.06
CA ILE A 227 0.29 -5.40 -13.51
C ILE A 227 1.42 -6.12 -14.21
N GLY A 228 2.30 -6.78 -13.45
CA GLY A 228 3.34 -7.66 -13.99
C GLY A 228 4.47 -6.93 -14.72
N LEU A 229 4.84 -5.73 -14.27
CA LEU A 229 6.02 -5.01 -14.71
C LEU A 229 7.28 -5.57 -14.07
N MET A 230 8.34 -5.68 -14.86
CA MET A 230 9.68 -6.04 -14.36
C MET A 230 10.28 -4.88 -13.56
N ARG A 231 11.28 -5.19 -12.69
CA ARG A 231 11.96 -4.17 -11.87
C ARG A 231 12.51 -3.01 -12.71
N ASN A 232 13.23 -3.31 -13.77
CA ASN A 232 13.81 -2.30 -14.66
C ASN A 232 12.76 -1.43 -15.38
N GLU A 233 11.57 -1.99 -15.67
CA GLU A 233 10.44 -1.21 -16.21
C GLU A 233 9.89 -0.25 -15.15
N ARG A 234 9.72 -0.72 -13.91
CA ARG A 234 9.23 0.12 -12.80
C ARG A 234 10.21 1.23 -12.43
N GLU A 235 11.51 0.94 -12.38
CA GLU A 235 12.55 1.93 -12.14
C GLU A 235 12.48 3.10 -13.15
N LYS A 236 12.35 2.79 -14.45
CA LYS A 236 12.16 3.81 -15.48
C LYS A 236 10.90 4.64 -15.26
N LEU A 237 9.80 4.02 -14.85
CA LEU A 237 8.53 4.70 -14.57
C LEU A 237 8.67 5.62 -13.35
N VAL A 238 9.24 5.13 -12.25
CA VAL A 238 9.48 5.89 -11.02
C VAL A 238 10.36 7.11 -11.27
N LEU A 239 11.45 6.97 -12.04
CA LEU A 239 12.33 8.08 -12.45
C LEU A 239 11.62 9.14 -13.31
N ASN A 240 10.48 8.80 -13.92
CA ASN A 240 9.64 9.71 -14.70
C ASN A 240 8.32 10.06 -13.98
N SER A 241 8.29 9.99 -12.65
CA SER A 241 7.16 10.37 -11.80
C SER A 241 5.87 9.58 -12.04
N ILE A 242 5.99 8.33 -12.48
CA ILE A 242 4.89 7.38 -12.66
C ILE A 242 4.98 6.35 -11.54
N TYR A 243 4.11 6.45 -10.53
CA TYR A 243 4.21 5.69 -9.28
C TYR A 243 3.12 4.65 -9.09
N ASN A 244 2.03 4.72 -9.85
CA ASN A 244 0.92 3.79 -9.80
C ASN A 244 0.27 3.59 -11.18
N VAL A 245 -0.76 2.76 -11.26
CA VAL A 245 -1.42 2.44 -12.54
C VAL A 245 -2.15 3.64 -13.15
N LEU A 246 -2.66 4.59 -12.35
CA LEU A 246 -3.33 5.78 -12.87
C LEU A 246 -2.33 6.71 -13.55
N ASP A 247 -1.16 6.92 -12.94
CA ASP A 247 -0.09 7.70 -13.55
C ASP A 247 0.35 7.09 -14.90
N LEU A 248 0.43 5.75 -14.96
CA LEU A 248 0.78 5.04 -16.20
C LEU A 248 -0.33 5.16 -17.26
N LEU A 249 -1.59 5.16 -16.84
CA LEU A 249 -2.72 5.36 -17.75
C LEU A 249 -2.69 6.75 -18.38
N ASP A 250 -2.40 7.78 -17.57
CA ASP A 250 -2.35 9.19 -17.97
C ASP A 250 -1.08 9.53 -18.77
N ALA A 251 0.00 8.74 -18.64
CA ALA A 251 1.25 8.97 -19.35
C ALA A 251 1.04 8.92 -20.88
N ASP A 252 1.59 9.89 -21.61
CA ASP A 252 1.49 9.88 -23.07
C ASP A 252 2.38 8.81 -23.73
N GLU A 253 2.03 8.40 -24.97
CA GLU A 253 2.78 7.37 -25.70
C GLU A 253 4.20 7.83 -26.04
N PHE A 254 4.43 9.13 -26.22
CA PHE A 254 5.76 9.67 -26.54
C PHE A 254 6.70 9.52 -25.34
N LEU A 255 6.23 9.86 -24.13
CA LEU A 255 6.99 9.65 -22.90
C LEU A 255 7.33 8.16 -22.73
N LEU A 256 6.33 7.27 -22.83
CA LEU A 256 6.54 5.83 -22.64
C LEU A 256 7.55 5.26 -23.67
N LYS A 257 7.47 5.69 -24.94
CA LYS A 257 8.45 5.31 -25.97
C LYS A 257 9.86 5.84 -25.63
N ARG A 258 9.98 7.08 -25.20
CA ARG A 258 11.25 7.72 -24.81
C ARG A 258 11.96 6.98 -23.69
N ILE A 259 11.22 6.48 -22.71
CA ILE A 259 11.77 5.69 -21.59
C ILE A 259 11.94 4.20 -21.92
N GLY A 260 11.67 3.80 -23.16
CA GLY A 260 11.99 2.48 -23.71
C GLY A 260 10.88 1.44 -23.62
N PHE A 261 9.60 1.87 -23.58
CA PHE A 261 8.47 0.95 -23.72
C PHE A 261 8.11 0.77 -25.19
N GLU A 262 7.94 -0.48 -25.59
CA GLU A 262 7.31 -0.83 -26.87
C GLU A 262 5.86 -0.31 -26.89
N VAL A 263 5.45 0.35 -28.00
CA VAL A 263 4.10 0.89 -28.15
C VAL A 263 3.02 -0.17 -27.93
N SER A 264 3.22 -1.36 -28.48
CA SER A 264 2.31 -2.50 -28.32
C SER A 264 2.16 -2.95 -26.85
N ARG A 265 3.28 -2.92 -26.09
CA ARG A 265 3.27 -3.25 -24.67
C ARG A 265 2.59 -2.15 -23.86
N ALA A 266 2.90 -0.88 -24.12
CA ALA A 266 2.26 0.24 -23.45
C ALA A 266 0.72 0.21 -23.62
N ARG A 267 0.23 -0.02 -24.83
CA ARG A 267 -1.21 -0.15 -25.12
C ARG A 267 -1.85 -1.34 -24.39
N ARG A 268 -1.17 -2.51 -24.34
CA ARG A 268 -1.67 -3.67 -23.58
C ARG A 268 -1.74 -3.39 -22.08
N LEU A 269 -0.75 -2.69 -21.50
CA LEU A 269 -0.76 -2.30 -20.10
C LEU A 269 -1.91 -1.33 -19.81
N LYS A 270 -2.10 -0.29 -20.62
CA LYS A 270 -3.20 0.66 -20.48
C LYS A 270 -4.56 -0.03 -20.57
N SER A 271 -4.78 -0.91 -21.56
CA SER A 271 -6.01 -1.68 -21.66
C SER A 271 -6.25 -2.62 -20.46
N LEU A 272 -5.19 -3.20 -19.88
CA LEU A 272 -5.32 -3.94 -18.63
C LEU A 272 -5.74 -3.03 -17.47
N ILE A 273 -5.11 -1.86 -17.34
CA ILE A 273 -5.43 -0.88 -16.29
C ILE A 273 -6.88 -0.42 -16.40
N GLU A 274 -7.34 -0.06 -17.59
CA GLU A 274 -8.75 0.36 -17.82
C GLU A 274 -9.75 -0.68 -17.32
N ARG A 275 -9.50 -1.97 -17.57
CA ARG A 275 -10.34 -3.05 -17.03
C ARG A 275 -10.24 -3.18 -15.50
N LEU A 276 -9.06 -2.98 -14.94
CA LEU A 276 -8.86 -3.07 -13.48
C LEU A 276 -9.58 -1.96 -12.72
N ILE A 277 -9.56 -0.75 -13.28
CA ILE A 277 -10.19 0.41 -12.62
C ILE A 277 -11.70 0.53 -12.93
N ASN A 278 -12.19 -0.10 -14.03
CA ASN A 278 -13.60 -0.10 -14.43
C ASN A 278 -14.18 -1.53 -14.47
N PRO A 279 -14.40 -2.18 -13.32
CA PRO A 279 -14.85 -3.58 -13.28
C PRO A 279 -16.27 -3.81 -13.76
N SER A 280 -17.05 -2.76 -14.03
CA SER A 280 -18.50 -2.82 -14.34
C SER A 280 -18.86 -2.73 -15.82
N ALA A 281 -17.89 -2.77 -16.74
CA ALA A 281 -18.14 -2.77 -18.18
C ALA A 281 -18.33 -4.20 -18.71
N LYS A 282 -19.26 -4.97 -18.11
CA LYS A 282 -19.78 -6.23 -18.66
C LYS A 282 -21.26 -6.31 -18.40
#